data_ffd530587c71838334e84071cfeb70e6
#
_entry.id   ffd530587c71838334e84071cfeb70e6
#
_cell.length_a   1.000
_cell.length_b   1.000
_cell.length_c   1.000
_cell.angle_alpha   90.00
_cell.angle_beta   90.00
_cell.angle_gamma   90.00
#
_symmetry.space_group_name_H-M   'P 1'
#
loop_
_entity.id
_entity.type
_entity.pdbx_description
1 polymer ?
#
loop_
_entity_poly.entity_id
_entity_poly.type
_entity_poly.pdbx_seq_one_letter_code
_entity_poly.pdbx_strand_id
1 'polypeptide(L)'
;KLLEERYGHEEATRRIYATTDRAKGALKSLAAAEGYESFVVPDDIGGRYSVLTAVGLLPIAVAGIDIEQLMAGAKSMMDTCAAADMEKNPAWQYAGARYELQHRGLEIEVLACFDPFFRFMAEWWKQLYGESEGKEDKGLFPASVEYTADLHSMGQYLQEGRRNMFETVVRFAPRADELTVPYDEENGDGLNFLAGKTMSDLKQQAMDGTLLAHVEGGVPNIRISCGERNAFTLGELIYFFCYACGLSGYLLDVNPFDQPGVEAYKKNMFALLGKPGYEELGKTLREKLGR
;
A
#
# COMPACT_ATOMS: atom_id res chain seq x y z
N LYS A 1 12.17 -28.36 -8.64
CA LYS A 1 13.25 -28.72 -9.62
C LYS A 1 14.54 -27.94 -9.39
N LEU A 2 14.59 -26.58 -9.50
CA LEU A 2 15.85 -25.84 -9.30
C LEU A 2 16.49 -26.08 -7.91
N LEU A 3 15.70 -26.11 -6.87
CA LEU A 3 16.19 -26.43 -5.52
C LEU A 3 16.65 -27.89 -5.42
N GLU A 4 15.91 -28.82 -6.01
CA GLU A 4 16.26 -30.25 -6.02
C GLU A 4 17.54 -30.51 -6.79
N GLU A 5 17.76 -29.86 -7.95
CA GLU A 5 18.98 -29.93 -8.72
C GLU A 5 20.19 -29.44 -7.92
N ARG A 6 19.99 -28.43 -7.06
CA ARG A 6 21.06 -27.81 -6.27
C ARG A 6 21.34 -28.53 -4.96
N TYR A 7 20.31 -29.03 -4.27
CA TYR A 7 20.40 -29.50 -2.87
C TYR A 7 19.97 -30.97 -2.71
N GLY A 8 19.46 -31.62 -3.75
CA GLY A 8 18.78 -32.90 -3.65
C GLY A 8 17.36 -32.77 -3.09
N HIS A 9 16.53 -33.79 -3.27
CA HIS A 9 15.08 -33.73 -2.95
C HIS A 9 14.83 -33.45 -1.46
N GLU A 10 15.47 -34.20 -0.56
CA GLU A 10 15.22 -34.08 0.90
C GLU A 10 15.54 -32.70 1.44
N GLU A 11 16.70 -32.14 1.05
CA GLU A 11 17.10 -30.81 1.52
C GLU A 11 16.30 -29.69 0.82
N ALA A 12 15.92 -29.88 -0.43
CA ALA A 12 15.04 -28.97 -1.15
C ALA A 12 13.67 -28.86 -0.46
N THR A 13 13.10 -29.98 -0.03
CA THR A 13 11.82 -30.03 0.70
C THR A 13 11.87 -29.20 1.98
N ARG A 14 12.95 -29.25 2.73
CA ARG A 14 13.14 -28.48 3.98
C ARG A 14 13.29 -26.97 3.76
N ARG A 15 13.57 -26.54 2.51
CA ARG A 15 13.76 -25.14 2.13
C ARG A 15 12.52 -24.51 1.49
N ILE A 16 11.44 -25.27 1.36
CA ILE A 16 10.19 -24.80 0.76
C ILE A 16 9.14 -24.60 1.86
N TYR A 17 8.67 -23.39 1.96
CA TYR A 17 7.60 -22.98 2.85
C TYR A 17 6.38 -22.60 2.01
N ALA A 18 5.25 -23.23 2.22
CA ALA A 18 4.04 -23.02 1.44
C ALA A 18 2.99 -22.25 2.25
N THR A 19 2.71 -21.01 1.88
CA THR A 19 1.56 -20.27 2.42
C THR A 19 0.38 -20.47 1.48
N THR A 20 -0.65 -21.19 1.92
CA THR A 20 -1.74 -21.67 1.05
C THR A 20 -3.05 -21.86 1.81
N ASP A 21 -4.11 -22.19 1.07
CA ASP A 21 -5.42 -22.57 1.60
C ASP A 21 -5.30 -23.74 2.59
N ARG A 22 -6.17 -23.75 3.60
CA ARG A 22 -6.18 -24.78 4.64
C ARG A 22 -6.47 -26.19 4.09
N ALA A 23 -7.42 -26.28 3.16
CA ALA A 23 -8.05 -27.56 2.78
C ALA A 23 -7.88 -27.94 1.31
N LYS A 24 -7.78 -26.97 0.38
CA LYS A 24 -7.90 -27.20 -1.06
C LYS A 24 -6.91 -26.42 -1.90
N GLY A 25 -6.80 -26.76 -3.17
CA GLY A 25 -5.96 -26.11 -4.16
C GLY A 25 -4.70 -26.89 -4.50
N ALA A 26 -4.15 -26.62 -5.68
CA ALA A 26 -3.01 -27.36 -6.22
C ALA A 26 -1.77 -27.28 -5.32
N LEU A 27 -1.47 -26.08 -4.78
CA LEU A 27 -0.35 -25.90 -3.87
C LEU A 27 -0.54 -26.64 -2.55
N LYS A 28 -1.77 -26.68 -2.01
CA LYS A 28 -2.08 -27.46 -0.81
C LYS A 28 -1.85 -28.94 -1.04
N SER A 29 -2.32 -29.47 -2.15
CA SER A 29 -2.13 -30.88 -2.50
C SER A 29 -0.65 -31.22 -2.70
N LEU A 30 0.09 -30.36 -3.40
CA LEU A 30 1.53 -30.51 -3.59
C LEU A 30 2.28 -30.48 -2.27
N ALA A 31 2.03 -29.48 -1.44
CA ALA A 31 2.70 -29.32 -0.14
C ALA A 31 2.46 -30.54 0.78
N ALA A 32 1.25 -31.09 0.75
CA ALA A 32 0.92 -32.30 1.51
C ALA A 32 1.64 -33.55 0.96
N ALA A 33 1.73 -33.69 -0.37
CA ALA A 33 2.40 -34.83 -1.01
C ALA A 33 3.92 -34.82 -0.80
N GLU A 34 4.52 -33.63 -0.89
CA GLU A 34 5.97 -33.43 -0.79
C GLU A 34 6.46 -33.19 0.65
N GLY A 35 5.56 -32.98 1.61
CA GLY A 35 5.89 -32.71 3.01
C GLY A 35 6.44 -31.32 3.26
N TYR A 36 6.07 -30.32 2.47
CA TYR A 36 6.50 -28.93 2.70
C TYR A 36 5.88 -28.37 3.97
N GLU A 37 6.66 -27.60 4.72
CA GLU A 37 6.14 -26.83 5.83
C GLU A 37 5.12 -25.82 5.32
N SER A 38 3.92 -25.80 5.94
CA SER A 38 2.80 -25.05 5.40
C SER A 38 2.20 -24.10 6.43
N PHE A 39 1.92 -22.88 5.97
CA PHE A 39 1.21 -21.84 6.70
C PHE A 39 -0.16 -21.62 6.06
N VAL A 40 -1.17 -21.42 6.89
CA VAL A 40 -2.56 -21.28 6.42
C VAL A 40 -2.87 -19.81 6.17
N VAL A 41 -3.43 -19.53 4.98
CA VAL A 41 -4.11 -18.26 4.69
C VAL A 41 -5.49 -18.34 5.33
N PRO A 42 -5.90 -17.41 6.21
CA PRO A 42 -7.26 -17.38 6.75
C PRO A 42 -8.29 -17.22 5.64
N ASP A 43 -9.38 -18.02 5.72
CA ASP A 43 -10.39 -18.06 4.65
C ASP A 43 -11.23 -16.78 4.54
N ASP A 44 -11.30 -16.02 5.62
CA ASP A 44 -12.05 -14.77 5.78
C ASP A 44 -11.22 -13.49 5.57
N ILE A 45 -9.92 -13.63 5.22
CA ILE A 45 -9.05 -12.49 4.95
C ILE A 45 -8.68 -12.45 3.47
N GLY A 46 -9.15 -11.42 2.77
CA GLY A 46 -8.80 -11.17 1.38
C GLY A 46 -7.33 -10.78 1.18
N GLY A 47 -6.78 -11.04 -0.02
CA GLY A 47 -5.35 -10.86 -0.32
C GLY A 47 -4.79 -9.50 0.06
N ARG A 48 -5.47 -8.41 -0.27
CA ARG A 48 -5.02 -7.03 0.04
C ARG A 48 -5.02 -6.68 1.53
N TYR A 49 -5.76 -7.43 2.35
CA TYR A 49 -5.79 -7.30 3.81
C TYR A 49 -4.84 -8.27 4.54
N SER A 50 -4.11 -9.12 3.80
CA SER A 50 -3.41 -10.28 4.37
C SER A 50 -1.98 -10.02 4.83
N VAL A 51 -1.48 -8.79 4.80
CA VAL A 51 -0.09 -8.45 5.17
C VAL A 51 0.25 -8.91 6.59
N LEU A 52 -0.68 -8.77 7.55
CA LEU A 52 -0.51 -9.17 8.96
C LEU A 52 -0.88 -10.65 9.22
N THR A 53 -0.94 -11.47 8.16
CA THR A 53 -1.09 -12.93 8.24
C THR A 53 0.21 -13.60 7.79
N ALA A 54 0.22 -14.93 7.77
CA ALA A 54 1.37 -15.69 7.26
C ALA A 54 1.78 -15.30 5.83
N VAL A 55 0.87 -14.73 5.04
CA VAL A 55 1.16 -14.23 3.67
C VAL A 55 2.25 -13.16 3.67
N GLY A 56 2.14 -12.18 4.55
CA GLY A 56 3.14 -11.12 4.68
C GLY A 56 4.20 -11.41 5.74
N LEU A 57 3.81 -11.97 6.89
CA LEU A 57 4.72 -12.15 8.03
C LEU A 57 5.88 -13.11 7.73
N LEU A 58 5.64 -14.19 6.97
CA LEU A 58 6.70 -15.13 6.62
C LEU A 58 7.83 -14.47 5.80
N PRO A 59 7.57 -13.83 4.65
CA PRO A 59 8.63 -13.16 3.89
C PRO A 59 9.25 -11.98 4.63
N ILE A 60 8.48 -11.26 5.47
CA ILE A 60 8.99 -10.17 6.31
C ILE A 60 9.99 -10.70 7.34
N ALA A 61 9.68 -11.83 8.00
CA ALA A 61 10.60 -12.48 8.94
C ALA A 61 11.86 -12.99 8.23
N VAL A 62 11.72 -13.59 7.04
CA VAL A 62 12.87 -14.06 6.24
C VAL A 62 13.77 -12.89 5.83
N ALA A 63 13.20 -11.71 5.60
CA ALA A 63 13.97 -10.48 5.34
C ALA A 63 14.69 -9.92 6.58
N GLY A 64 14.52 -10.53 7.75
CA GLY A 64 15.18 -10.12 9.00
C GLY A 64 14.48 -8.95 9.71
N ILE A 65 13.25 -8.63 9.34
CA ILE A 65 12.46 -7.60 10.00
C ILE A 65 11.76 -8.21 11.23
N ASP A 66 11.75 -7.47 12.32
CA ASP A 66 11.11 -7.88 13.58
C ASP A 66 9.59 -7.90 13.45
N ILE A 67 9.03 -9.10 13.23
CA ILE A 67 7.59 -9.30 13.09
C ILE A 67 6.84 -9.17 14.43
N GLU A 68 7.49 -9.33 15.58
CA GLU A 68 6.86 -9.12 16.87
C GLU A 68 6.61 -7.64 17.10
N GLN A 69 7.59 -6.79 16.79
CA GLN A 69 7.42 -5.34 16.80
C GLN A 69 6.36 -4.87 15.79
N LEU A 70 6.34 -5.46 14.59
CA LEU A 70 5.31 -5.15 13.59
C LEU A 70 3.91 -5.47 14.10
N MET A 71 3.71 -6.64 14.70
CA MET A 71 2.43 -7.05 15.28
C MET A 71 2.05 -6.23 16.52
N ALA A 72 3.03 -5.82 17.34
CA ALA A 72 2.81 -4.94 18.47
C ALA A 72 2.31 -3.56 18.00
N GLY A 73 2.88 -3.01 16.94
CA GLY A 73 2.41 -1.77 16.31
C GLY A 73 0.98 -1.89 15.78
N ALA A 74 0.68 -2.97 15.06
CA ALA A 74 -0.68 -3.24 14.57
C ALA A 74 -1.69 -3.35 15.73
N LYS A 75 -1.31 -3.99 16.84
CA LYS A 75 -2.12 -4.09 18.06
C LYS A 75 -2.33 -2.72 18.70
N SER A 76 -1.30 -1.88 18.80
CA SER A 76 -1.38 -0.51 19.32
C SER A 76 -2.42 0.32 18.55
N MET A 77 -2.34 0.27 17.22
CA MET A 77 -3.29 0.97 16.36
C MET A 77 -4.70 0.38 16.45
N MET A 78 -4.84 -0.94 16.58
CA MET A 78 -6.12 -1.60 16.82
C MET A 78 -6.79 -1.06 18.09
N ASP A 79 -6.04 -0.95 19.17
CA ASP A 79 -6.55 -0.43 20.43
C ASP A 79 -6.94 1.06 20.33
N THR A 80 -6.17 1.85 19.60
CA THR A 80 -6.48 3.25 19.30
C THR A 80 -7.78 3.37 18.47
N CYS A 81 -7.92 2.55 17.46
CA CYS A 81 -9.09 2.53 16.58
C CYS A 81 -10.35 1.91 17.23
N ALA A 82 -10.24 1.27 18.41
CA ALA A 82 -11.38 0.78 19.17
C ALA A 82 -12.21 1.91 19.81
N ALA A 83 -11.67 3.13 19.87
CA ALA A 83 -12.39 4.28 20.40
C ALA A 83 -13.57 4.68 19.50
N ALA A 84 -14.78 4.63 20.02
CA ALA A 84 -15.99 5.12 19.35
C ALA A 84 -16.13 6.65 19.52
N ASP A 85 -15.10 7.38 19.11
CA ASP A 85 -14.97 8.82 19.31
C ASP A 85 -14.21 9.41 18.13
N MET A 86 -14.84 10.27 17.36
CA MET A 86 -14.26 10.89 16.16
C MET A 86 -12.96 11.64 16.46
N GLU A 87 -12.85 12.30 17.62
CA GLU A 87 -11.66 13.08 17.98
C GLU A 87 -10.44 12.20 18.34
N LYS A 88 -10.70 10.95 18.77
CA LYS A 88 -9.68 10.01 19.22
C LYS A 88 -9.34 8.90 18.23
N ASN A 89 -10.20 8.67 17.24
CA ASN A 89 -10.02 7.60 16.27
C ASN A 89 -9.48 8.16 14.95
N PRO A 90 -8.18 8.02 14.69
CA PRO A 90 -7.56 8.58 13.50
C PRO A 90 -8.10 7.95 12.20
N ALA A 91 -8.51 6.68 12.24
CA ALA A 91 -9.09 6.02 11.08
C ALA A 91 -10.48 6.57 10.74
N TRP A 92 -11.27 6.94 11.73
CA TRP A 92 -12.54 7.63 11.51
C TRP A 92 -12.33 9.02 10.93
N GLN A 93 -11.35 9.77 11.45
CA GLN A 93 -11.00 11.10 10.93
C GLN A 93 -10.58 11.01 9.45
N TYR A 94 -9.71 10.05 9.12
CA TYR A 94 -9.23 9.87 7.77
C TYR A 94 -10.36 9.44 6.81
N ALA A 95 -11.12 8.41 7.16
CA ALA A 95 -12.25 7.95 6.34
C ALA A 95 -13.31 9.04 6.16
N GLY A 96 -13.63 9.79 7.22
CA GLY A 96 -14.58 10.91 7.17
C GLY A 96 -14.10 12.07 6.31
N ALA A 97 -12.82 12.44 6.42
CA ALA A 97 -12.23 13.49 5.59
C ALA A 97 -12.24 13.11 4.09
N ARG A 98 -11.88 11.88 3.74
CA ARG A 98 -11.95 11.35 2.37
C ARG A 98 -13.38 11.40 1.82
N TYR A 99 -14.32 10.93 2.61
CA TYR A 99 -15.74 10.96 2.26
C TYR A 99 -16.25 12.38 1.97
N GLU A 100 -15.92 13.34 2.85
CA GLU A 100 -16.28 14.73 2.68
C GLU A 100 -15.63 15.37 1.43
N LEU A 101 -14.34 15.09 1.19
CA LEU A 101 -13.63 15.61 0.01
C LEU A 101 -14.22 15.06 -1.29
N GLN A 102 -14.59 13.77 -1.32
CA GLN A 102 -15.27 13.16 -2.45
C GLN A 102 -16.62 13.83 -2.73
N HIS A 103 -17.41 14.11 -1.69
CA HIS A 103 -18.70 14.81 -1.85
C HIS A 103 -18.55 16.25 -2.33
N ARG A 104 -17.38 16.85 -2.18
CA ARG A 104 -17.03 18.15 -2.80
C ARG A 104 -16.54 18.04 -4.24
N GLY A 105 -16.59 16.86 -4.85
CA GLY A 105 -16.21 16.62 -6.23
C GLY A 105 -14.72 16.31 -6.45
N LEU A 106 -13.99 15.97 -5.40
CA LEU A 106 -12.60 15.51 -5.52
C LEU A 106 -12.61 13.98 -5.70
N GLU A 107 -12.22 13.52 -6.87
CA GLU A 107 -12.36 12.13 -7.31
C GLU A 107 -11.06 11.33 -7.21
N ILE A 108 -9.92 12.01 -6.98
CA ILE A 108 -8.60 11.42 -6.97
C ILE A 108 -7.92 11.72 -5.64
N GLU A 109 -7.50 10.68 -4.95
CA GLU A 109 -6.61 10.80 -3.80
C GLU A 109 -5.18 10.46 -4.20
N VAL A 110 -4.24 11.38 -3.94
CA VAL A 110 -2.82 11.21 -4.22
C VAL A 110 -2.07 10.98 -2.91
N LEU A 111 -1.66 9.74 -2.66
CA LEU A 111 -0.80 9.41 -1.51
C LEU A 111 0.63 9.85 -1.80
N ALA A 112 1.15 10.79 -1.03
CA ALA A 112 2.48 11.36 -1.19
C ALA A 112 3.38 11.03 0.00
N CYS A 113 4.64 10.73 -0.25
CA CYS A 113 5.65 10.57 0.77
C CYS A 113 7.01 11.10 0.28
N PHE A 114 7.75 11.74 1.19
CA PHE A 114 9.09 12.27 0.94
C PHE A 114 10.20 11.26 1.32
N ASP A 115 9.81 10.04 1.63
CA ASP A 115 10.70 8.93 2.01
C ASP A 115 10.64 7.82 0.97
N PRO A 116 11.69 7.58 0.16
CA PRO A 116 11.68 6.60 -0.94
C PRO A 116 11.35 5.16 -0.52
N PHE A 117 11.65 4.77 0.72
CA PHE A 117 11.32 3.44 1.23
C PHE A 117 9.80 3.17 1.28
N PHE A 118 8.97 4.22 1.27
CA PHE A 118 7.52 4.10 1.35
C PHE A 118 6.86 3.67 0.03
N ARG A 119 7.61 3.66 -1.07
CA ARG A 119 7.11 3.38 -2.42
C ARG A 119 6.24 2.13 -2.50
N PHE A 120 6.72 0.99 -2.00
CA PHE A 120 5.94 -0.26 -2.09
C PHE A 120 4.76 -0.28 -1.11
N MET A 121 4.81 0.47 -0.03
CA MET A 121 3.65 0.69 0.83
C MET A 121 2.56 1.47 0.09
N ALA A 122 2.93 2.46 -0.69
CA ALA A 122 2.00 3.22 -1.54
C ALA A 122 1.40 2.34 -2.65
N GLU A 123 2.17 1.41 -3.25
CA GLU A 123 1.65 0.43 -4.22
C GLU A 123 0.60 -0.50 -3.57
N TRP A 124 0.89 -1.02 -2.36
CA TRP A 124 -0.08 -1.80 -1.61
C TRP A 124 -1.33 -0.97 -1.25
N TRP A 125 -1.17 0.28 -0.84
CA TRP A 125 -2.26 1.18 -0.52
C TRP A 125 -3.18 1.42 -1.73
N LYS A 126 -2.63 1.57 -2.93
CA LYS A 126 -3.42 1.66 -4.18
C LYS A 126 -4.26 0.41 -4.41
N GLN A 127 -3.69 -0.77 -4.21
CA GLN A 127 -4.44 -2.01 -4.30
C GLN A 127 -5.54 -2.08 -3.23
N LEU A 128 -5.19 -1.75 -1.99
CA LEU A 128 -6.12 -1.80 -0.86
C LEU A 128 -7.37 -0.96 -1.15
N TYR A 129 -7.20 0.30 -1.49
CA TYR A 129 -8.32 1.22 -1.73
C TYR A 129 -9.01 0.97 -3.09
N GLY A 130 -8.25 0.77 -4.14
CA GLY A 130 -8.81 0.55 -5.48
C GLY A 130 -9.71 -0.67 -5.57
N GLU A 131 -9.28 -1.81 -5.02
CA GLU A 131 -10.10 -3.04 -5.00
C GLU A 131 -11.24 -2.99 -3.98
N SER A 132 -11.10 -2.22 -2.90
CA SER A 132 -12.12 -2.17 -1.85
C SER A 132 -13.25 -1.19 -2.15
N GLU A 133 -12.95 -0.04 -2.73
CA GLU A 133 -13.90 1.07 -2.94
C GLU A 133 -14.36 1.22 -4.39
N GLY A 134 -13.54 0.84 -5.37
CA GLY A 134 -13.83 1.01 -6.80
C GLY A 134 -14.91 0.06 -7.32
N LYS A 135 -16.15 0.25 -6.89
CA LYS A 135 -17.32 -0.58 -7.18
C LYS A 135 -18.55 0.29 -7.40
N GLU A 136 -19.49 -0.16 -8.24
CA GLU A 136 -20.78 0.50 -8.43
C GLU A 136 -20.65 1.97 -8.82
N ASP A 137 -19.65 2.28 -9.64
CA ASP A 137 -19.29 3.65 -10.07
C ASP A 137 -18.95 4.61 -8.90
N LYS A 138 -18.53 4.03 -7.77
CA LYS A 138 -18.12 4.74 -6.54
C LYS A 138 -16.63 4.60 -6.29
N GLY A 139 -16.15 5.25 -5.23
CA GLY A 139 -14.76 5.20 -4.76
C GLY A 139 -13.89 6.32 -5.33
N LEU A 140 -12.84 6.65 -4.58
CA LEU A 140 -11.79 7.57 -5.02
C LEU A 140 -10.78 6.80 -5.88
N PHE A 141 -10.25 7.43 -6.94
CA PHE A 141 -9.13 6.86 -7.68
C PHE A 141 -7.84 7.00 -6.87
N PRO A 142 -7.21 5.90 -6.44
CA PRO A 142 -5.99 5.96 -5.63
C PRO A 142 -4.76 6.12 -6.52
N ALA A 143 -4.10 7.26 -6.43
CA ALA A 143 -2.82 7.54 -7.05
C ALA A 143 -1.72 7.65 -5.99
N SER A 144 -0.46 7.59 -6.38
CA SER A 144 0.67 7.86 -5.47
C SER A 144 1.80 8.58 -6.17
N VAL A 145 2.56 9.37 -5.40
CA VAL A 145 3.76 10.09 -5.84
C VAL A 145 4.87 9.92 -4.81
N GLU A 146 6.11 9.88 -5.29
CA GLU A 146 7.32 9.87 -4.49
C GLU A 146 8.04 11.21 -4.61
N TYR A 147 7.92 12.04 -3.59
CA TYR A 147 8.62 13.30 -3.54
C TYR A 147 10.05 13.11 -2.98
N THR A 148 11.03 13.89 -3.40
CA THR A 148 11.00 15.06 -4.32
C THR A 148 11.04 14.70 -5.82
N ALA A 149 11.29 13.43 -6.19
CA ALA A 149 11.43 13.01 -7.59
C ALA A 149 10.23 13.43 -8.44
N ASP A 150 9.01 13.14 -8.00
CA ASP A 150 7.79 13.44 -8.74
C ASP A 150 7.36 14.92 -8.70
N LEU A 151 8.06 15.77 -7.94
CA LEU A 151 7.87 17.23 -8.09
C LEU A 151 8.27 17.71 -9.48
N HIS A 152 9.21 17.01 -10.15
CA HIS A 152 9.65 17.29 -11.52
C HIS A 152 8.73 16.72 -12.61
N SER A 153 7.62 16.12 -12.22
CA SER A 153 6.62 15.52 -13.12
C SER A 153 5.20 15.85 -12.65
N MET A 154 4.70 15.13 -11.66
CA MET A 154 3.35 15.29 -11.13
C MET A 154 3.15 16.56 -10.32
N GLY A 155 4.20 17.15 -9.76
CA GLY A 155 4.14 18.40 -9.00
C GLY A 155 3.51 19.55 -9.82
N GLN A 156 3.87 19.69 -11.09
CA GLN A 156 3.26 20.69 -11.97
C GLN A 156 1.75 20.46 -12.12
N TYR A 157 1.33 19.21 -12.30
CA TYR A 157 -0.09 18.90 -12.47
C TYR A 157 -0.89 19.14 -11.18
N LEU A 158 -0.33 18.76 -10.04
CA LEU A 158 -0.93 19.03 -8.72
C LEU A 158 -1.06 20.53 -8.48
N GLN A 159 -0.03 21.32 -8.84
CA GLN A 159 -0.03 22.77 -8.62
C GLN A 159 -1.00 23.51 -9.54
N GLU A 160 -1.12 23.16 -10.83
CA GLU A 160 -1.85 23.95 -11.83
C GLU A 160 -2.83 23.14 -12.68
N GLY A 161 -2.95 21.82 -12.48
CA GLY A 161 -3.88 20.96 -13.20
C GLY A 161 -5.33 21.12 -12.73
N ARG A 162 -6.15 20.10 -13.00
CA ARG A 162 -7.55 20.07 -12.59
C ARG A 162 -7.69 20.02 -11.07
N ARG A 163 -8.69 20.70 -10.53
CA ARG A 163 -9.01 20.74 -9.09
C ARG A 163 -10.02 19.64 -8.71
N ASN A 164 -9.76 18.40 -9.13
CA ASN A 164 -10.55 17.22 -8.80
C ASN A 164 -9.78 16.20 -7.95
N MET A 165 -8.72 16.64 -7.28
CA MET A 165 -7.87 15.79 -6.46
C MET A 165 -7.46 16.46 -5.14
N PHE A 166 -7.04 15.64 -4.19
CA PHE A 166 -6.43 16.06 -2.93
C PHE A 166 -5.24 15.17 -2.62
N GLU A 167 -4.36 15.62 -1.75
CA GLU A 167 -3.21 14.84 -1.31
C GLU A 167 -3.40 14.28 0.10
N THR A 168 -2.87 13.07 0.31
CA THR A 168 -2.63 12.49 1.64
C THR A 168 -1.14 12.33 1.82
N VAL A 169 -0.52 13.12 2.68
CA VAL A 169 0.93 13.15 2.88
C VAL A 169 1.31 12.39 4.14
N VAL A 170 2.12 11.34 3.96
CA VAL A 170 2.66 10.53 5.07
C VAL A 170 4.03 11.06 5.46
N ARG A 171 4.20 11.36 6.75
CA ARG A 171 5.42 11.88 7.35
C ARG A 171 5.91 10.97 8.46
N PHE A 172 7.19 10.62 8.43
CA PHE A 172 7.86 9.90 9.51
C PHE A 172 8.68 10.85 10.38
N ALA A 173 8.74 10.57 11.68
CA ALA A 173 9.60 11.29 12.60
C ALA A 173 11.08 11.17 12.17
N PRO A 174 11.91 12.19 12.46
CA PRO A 174 13.35 12.15 12.22
C PRO A 174 14.03 10.96 12.91
N ARG A 175 15.14 10.49 12.34
CA ARG A 175 16.01 9.49 12.97
C ARG A 175 17.09 10.15 13.79
N ALA A 176 17.57 9.45 14.80
CA ALA A 176 18.67 9.96 15.65
C ALA A 176 20.04 9.94 14.95
N ASP A 177 20.25 9.06 13.95
CA ASP A 177 21.51 8.81 13.24
C ASP A 177 21.53 9.47 11.84
N GLU A 178 21.28 10.77 11.77
CA GLU A 178 21.14 11.47 10.49
C GLU A 178 22.43 12.10 9.99
N LEU A 179 22.56 12.15 8.66
CA LEU A 179 23.60 12.92 8.00
C LEU A 179 23.30 14.42 8.14
N THR A 180 24.36 15.19 8.38
CA THR A 180 24.33 16.65 8.43
C THR A 180 25.08 17.19 7.23
N VAL A 181 24.57 18.24 6.59
CA VAL A 181 25.25 18.91 5.48
C VAL A 181 26.54 19.56 6.00
N PRO A 182 27.70 19.20 5.45
CA PRO A 182 28.97 19.84 5.85
C PRO A 182 29.05 21.29 5.33
N TYR A 183 29.88 22.10 5.98
CA TYR A 183 30.28 23.41 5.47
C TYR A 183 31.42 23.23 4.44
N ASP A 184 31.35 23.92 3.31
CA ASP A 184 32.38 23.95 2.27
C ASP A 184 33.01 25.31 2.22
N GLU A 185 34.35 25.43 2.42
CA GLU A 185 35.08 26.71 2.43
C GLU A 185 35.00 27.43 1.08
N GLU A 186 34.95 26.68 -0.02
CA GLU A 186 34.89 27.26 -1.38
C GLU A 186 33.47 27.66 -1.78
N ASN A 187 32.45 27.06 -1.16
CA ASN A 187 31.02 27.24 -1.48
C ASN A 187 30.75 27.23 -3.00
N GLY A 188 31.43 26.32 -3.70
CA GLY A 188 31.40 26.24 -5.16
C GLY A 188 30.01 25.94 -5.76
N ASP A 189 29.15 25.27 -5.00
CA ASP A 189 27.78 24.97 -5.34
C ASP A 189 26.74 25.99 -4.81
N GLY A 190 27.19 26.96 -3.97
CA GLY A 190 26.32 27.95 -3.36
C GLY A 190 25.41 27.42 -2.25
N LEU A 191 25.65 26.20 -1.73
CA LEU A 191 24.75 25.53 -0.80
C LEU A 191 25.11 25.67 0.69
N ASN A 192 26.09 26.52 1.07
CA ASN A 192 26.46 26.72 2.48
C ASN A 192 25.32 27.21 3.37
N PHE A 193 24.25 27.77 2.81
CA PHE A 193 23.04 28.11 3.58
C PHE A 193 22.32 26.86 4.16
N LEU A 194 22.68 25.66 3.69
CA LEU A 194 22.18 24.35 4.20
C LEU A 194 23.15 23.77 5.24
N ALA A 195 24.37 24.27 5.38
CA ALA A 195 25.36 23.71 6.29
C ALA A 195 24.84 23.65 7.73
N GLY A 196 25.08 22.50 8.38
CA GLY A 196 24.60 22.24 9.73
C GLY A 196 23.16 21.72 9.82
N LYS A 197 22.40 21.74 8.73
CA LYS A 197 21.05 21.13 8.69
C LYS A 197 21.13 19.61 8.50
N THR A 198 20.22 18.87 9.14
CA THR A 198 20.09 17.42 8.93
C THR A 198 19.32 17.11 7.64
N MET A 199 19.45 15.88 7.13
CA MET A 199 18.63 15.44 5.99
C MET A 199 17.14 15.46 6.31
N SER A 200 16.73 15.19 7.54
CA SER A 200 15.34 15.33 7.97
C SER A 200 14.87 16.78 8.00
N ASP A 201 15.72 17.72 8.41
CA ASP A 201 15.39 19.17 8.34
C ASP A 201 15.12 19.59 6.90
N LEU A 202 16.01 19.18 5.97
CA LEU A 202 15.85 19.51 4.55
C LEU A 202 14.57 18.89 3.96
N LYS A 203 14.33 17.62 4.25
CA LYS A 203 13.12 16.94 3.85
C LYS A 203 11.86 17.62 4.41
N GLN A 204 11.89 18.00 5.68
CA GLN A 204 10.78 18.70 6.32
C GLN A 204 10.48 20.04 5.64
N GLN A 205 11.52 20.85 5.35
CA GLN A 205 11.34 22.12 4.67
C GLN A 205 10.82 21.94 3.23
N ALA A 206 11.31 20.93 2.51
CA ALA A 206 10.80 20.59 1.18
C ALA A 206 9.32 20.20 1.24
N MET A 207 8.94 19.37 2.22
CA MET A 207 7.55 18.96 2.41
C MET A 207 6.65 20.16 2.77
N ASP A 208 7.04 20.97 3.74
CA ASP A 208 6.23 22.11 4.18
C ASP A 208 6.06 23.15 3.07
N GLY A 209 7.12 23.42 2.29
CA GLY A 209 7.05 24.32 1.14
C GLY A 209 6.12 23.80 0.04
N THR A 210 6.19 22.50 -0.25
CA THR A 210 5.31 21.85 -1.25
C THR A 210 3.86 21.87 -0.80
N LEU A 211 3.59 21.44 0.43
CA LEU A 211 2.24 21.42 1.00
C LEU A 211 1.60 22.82 1.01
N LEU A 212 2.37 23.84 1.42
CA LEU A 212 1.88 25.22 1.45
C LEU A 212 1.48 25.66 0.03
N ALA A 213 2.34 25.45 -0.95
CA ALA A 213 2.09 25.82 -2.33
C ALA A 213 0.85 25.12 -2.92
N HIS A 214 0.70 23.80 -2.68
CA HIS A 214 -0.44 23.02 -3.16
C HIS A 214 -1.76 23.48 -2.51
N VAL A 215 -1.76 23.73 -1.19
CA VAL A 215 -2.95 24.24 -0.49
C VAL A 215 -3.35 25.62 -0.97
N GLU A 216 -2.40 26.54 -1.13
CA GLU A 216 -2.64 27.88 -1.73
C GLU A 216 -3.12 27.77 -3.17
N GLY A 217 -2.65 26.77 -3.92
CA GLY A 217 -3.10 26.41 -5.25
C GLY A 217 -4.49 25.76 -5.30
N GLY A 218 -5.13 25.50 -4.15
CA GLY A 218 -6.46 24.92 -4.05
C GLY A 218 -6.51 23.38 -4.06
N VAL A 219 -5.40 22.70 -3.71
CA VAL A 219 -5.34 21.24 -3.50
C VAL A 219 -5.37 20.95 -1.99
N PRO A 220 -6.48 20.42 -1.46
CA PRO A 220 -6.57 20.05 -0.05
C PRO A 220 -5.54 19.00 0.33
N ASN A 221 -5.04 19.05 1.56
CA ASN A 221 -4.05 18.11 2.07
C ASN A 221 -4.50 17.48 3.40
N ILE A 222 -4.46 16.15 3.46
CA ILE A 222 -4.53 15.37 4.69
C ILE A 222 -3.10 15.03 5.10
N ARG A 223 -2.73 15.22 6.37
CA ARG A 223 -1.40 14.86 6.89
C ARG A 223 -1.50 13.71 7.87
N ILE A 224 -0.76 12.63 7.60
CA ILE A 224 -0.60 11.49 8.49
C ILE A 224 0.81 11.56 9.08
N SER A 225 0.91 11.88 10.37
CA SER A 225 2.19 11.94 11.09
C SER A 225 2.41 10.63 11.84
N CYS A 226 3.51 9.97 11.53
CA CYS A 226 3.90 8.68 12.08
C CYS A 226 5.10 8.82 13.03
N GLY A 227 5.33 7.80 13.85
CA GLY A 227 6.56 7.64 14.62
C GLY A 227 7.80 7.46 13.73
N GLU A 228 8.91 7.06 14.33
CA GLU A 228 10.14 6.75 13.60
C GLU A 228 9.93 5.59 12.61
N ARG A 229 10.76 5.53 11.58
CA ARG A 229 10.77 4.45 10.60
C ARG A 229 11.29 3.15 11.22
N ASN A 230 10.38 2.31 11.70
CA ASN A 230 10.67 0.99 12.27
C ASN A 230 9.51 0.02 12.04
N ALA A 231 9.67 -1.24 12.45
CA ALA A 231 8.66 -2.28 12.27
C ALA A 231 7.36 -1.96 13.03
N PHE A 232 7.45 -1.38 14.22
CA PHE A 232 6.29 -0.99 15.03
C PHE A 232 5.41 0.04 14.29
N THR A 233 5.99 1.14 13.86
CA THR A 233 5.27 2.19 13.11
C THR A 233 4.70 1.67 11.79
N LEU A 234 5.41 0.75 11.12
CA LEU A 234 4.87 0.12 9.91
C LEU A 234 3.64 -0.74 10.23
N GLY A 235 3.66 -1.48 11.34
CA GLY A 235 2.51 -2.23 11.83
C GLY A 235 1.30 -1.35 12.13
N GLU A 236 1.53 -0.20 12.79
CA GLU A 236 0.47 0.80 13.03
C GLU A 236 -0.16 1.27 11.72
N LEU A 237 0.66 1.63 10.71
CA LEU A 237 0.17 2.10 9.42
C LEU A 237 -0.60 1.04 8.65
N ILE A 238 -0.15 -0.21 8.63
CA ILE A 238 -0.84 -1.30 7.96
C ILE A 238 -2.23 -1.49 8.57
N TYR A 239 -2.33 -1.55 9.89
CA TYR A 239 -3.63 -1.69 10.55
C TYR A 239 -4.52 -0.48 10.33
N PHE A 240 -3.96 0.73 10.47
CA PHE A 240 -4.66 2.00 10.23
C PHE A 240 -5.30 2.03 8.84
N PHE A 241 -4.54 1.76 7.78
CA PHE A 241 -5.08 1.81 6.42
C PHE A 241 -6.10 0.69 6.16
N CYS A 242 -5.86 -0.53 6.65
CA CYS A 242 -6.84 -1.62 6.53
C CYS A 242 -8.17 -1.26 7.20
N TYR A 243 -8.12 -0.74 8.41
CA TYR A 243 -9.32 -0.38 9.18
C TYR A 243 -10.03 0.82 8.56
N ALA A 244 -9.31 1.88 8.22
CA ALA A 244 -9.87 3.06 7.56
C ALA A 244 -10.48 2.73 6.19
N CYS A 245 -9.87 1.82 5.42
CA CYS A 245 -10.41 1.36 4.14
C CYS A 245 -11.73 0.61 4.30
N GLY A 246 -11.84 -0.25 5.32
CA GLY A 246 -13.10 -0.92 5.64
C GLY A 246 -14.21 0.07 5.99
N LEU A 247 -13.89 1.07 6.82
CA LEU A 247 -14.83 2.14 7.18
C LEU A 247 -15.25 2.97 5.97
N SER A 248 -14.29 3.34 5.13
CA SER A 248 -14.54 4.14 3.93
C SER A 248 -15.45 3.40 2.94
N GLY A 249 -15.24 2.09 2.75
CA GLY A 249 -16.14 1.26 1.95
C GLY A 249 -17.56 1.24 2.48
N TYR A 250 -17.75 1.14 3.80
CA TYR A 250 -19.08 1.23 4.40
C TYR A 250 -19.71 2.62 4.27
N LEU A 251 -18.95 3.70 4.37
CA LEU A 251 -19.45 5.06 4.13
C LEU A 251 -19.92 5.23 2.68
N LEU A 252 -19.30 4.53 1.73
CA LEU A 252 -19.69 4.52 0.32
C LEU A 252 -20.82 3.53 0.01
N ASP A 253 -21.31 2.78 1.01
CA ASP A 253 -22.29 1.73 0.84
C ASP A 253 -21.86 0.68 -0.21
N VAL A 254 -20.62 0.18 -0.07
CA VAL A 254 -20.07 -0.94 -0.85
C VAL A 254 -19.45 -1.97 0.09
N ASN A 255 -19.38 -3.23 -0.36
CA ASN A 255 -18.65 -4.25 0.39
C ASN A 255 -17.12 -4.09 0.19
N PRO A 256 -16.32 -3.66 1.18
CA PRO A 256 -14.89 -3.45 1.00
C PRO A 256 -14.07 -4.75 0.92
N PHE A 257 -14.66 -5.92 1.14
CA PHE A 257 -13.95 -7.19 1.29
C PHE A 257 -14.05 -8.13 0.09
N ASP A 258 -14.88 -7.83 -0.90
CA ASP A 258 -14.96 -8.55 -2.17
C ASP A 258 -14.31 -7.77 -3.32
N GLN A 259 -14.22 -8.39 -4.51
CA GLN A 259 -13.67 -7.77 -5.72
C GLN A 259 -14.32 -8.33 -6.99
N PRO A 260 -15.63 -8.09 -7.22
CA PRO A 260 -16.36 -8.69 -8.36
C PRO A 260 -15.81 -8.26 -9.73
N GLY A 261 -15.27 -7.05 -9.84
CA GLY A 261 -14.76 -6.50 -11.11
C GLY A 261 -13.61 -7.28 -11.72
N VAL A 262 -12.77 -7.93 -10.90
CA VAL A 262 -11.62 -8.70 -11.40
C VAL A 262 -12.01 -10.03 -12.04
N GLU A 263 -13.20 -10.55 -11.79
CA GLU A 263 -13.65 -11.82 -12.31
C GLU A 263 -13.91 -11.80 -13.83
N ALA A 264 -14.35 -10.65 -14.36
CA ALA A 264 -14.63 -10.50 -15.78
C ALA A 264 -13.37 -10.71 -16.64
N TYR A 265 -12.29 -9.99 -16.35
CA TYR A 265 -11.08 -10.15 -17.13
C TYR A 265 -10.36 -11.47 -16.88
N LYS A 266 -10.45 -12.06 -15.68
CA LYS A 266 -9.93 -13.43 -15.41
C LYS A 266 -10.61 -14.46 -16.28
N LYS A 267 -11.94 -14.43 -16.38
CA LYS A 267 -12.70 -15.32 -17.27
C LYS A 267 -12.29 -15.14 -18.72
N ASN A 268 -12.14 -13.91 -19.18
CA ASN A 268 -11.68 -13.62 -20.54
C ASN A 268 -10.27 -14.16 -20.79
N MET A 269 -9.34 -13.97 -19.84
CA MET A 269 -7.99 -14.51 -19.94
C MET A 269 -8.00 -16.06 -20.00
N PHE A 270 -8.75 -16.73 -19.14
CA PHE A 270 -8.87 -18.17 -19.16
C PHE A 270 -9.43 -18.68 -20.50
N ALA A 271 -10.42 -18.01 -21.04
CA ALA A 271 -11.03 -18.35 -22.33
C ALA A 271 -10.04 -18.15 -23.50
N LEU A 272 -9.33 -17.04 -23.53
CA LEU A 272 -8.33 -16.77 -24.59
C LEU A 272 -7.13 -17.70 -24.51
N LEU A 273 -6.72 -18.13 -23.30
CA LEU A 273 -5.66 -19.10 -23.06
C LEU A 273 -6.09 -20.55 -23.31
N GLY A 274 -7.36 -20.80 -23.64
CA GLY A 274 -7.85 -22.13 -23.95
C GLY A 274 -8.02 -23.04 -22.73
N LYS A 275 -8.29 -22.46 -21.54
CA LYS A 275 -8.55 -23.26 -20.33
C LYS A 275 -9.78 -24.14 -20.55
N PRO A 276 -9.73 -25.46 -20.20
CA PRO A 276 -10.88 -26.35 -20.31
C PRO A 276 -12.14 -25.78 -19.62
N GLY A 277 -13.30 -25.88 -20.30
CA GLY A 277 -14.58 -25.35 -19.85
C GLY A 277 -14.84 -23.87 -20.23
N TYR A 278 -13.95 -23.26 -21.02
CA TYR A 278 -14.10 -21.87 -21.51
C TYR A 278 -14.08 -21.77 -23.04
N GLU A 279 -14.28 -22.87 -23.76
CA GLU A 279 -14.10 -23.00 -25.21
C GLU A 279 -15.00 -22.04 -26.00
N GLU A 280 -16.30 -22.03 -25.70
CA GLU A 280 -17.29 -21.18 -26.37
C GLU A 280 -17.02 -19.68 -26.13
N LEU A 281 -16.73 -19.32 -24.89
CA LEU A 281 -16.34 -17.94 -24.58
C LEU A 281 -15.06 -17.56 -25.33
N GLY A 282 -14.07 -18.44 -25.40
CA GLY A 282 -12.83 -18.22 -26.12
C GLY A 282 -13.04 -17.99 -27.62
N LYS A 283 -13.96 -18.72 -28.27
CA LYS A 283 -14.35 -18.50 -29.65
C LYS A 283 -14.99 -17.12 -29.84
N THR A 284 -15.97 -16.80 -29.03
CA THR A 284 -16.66 -15.50 -29.07
C THR A 284 -15.69 -14.32 -28.88
N LEU A 285 -14.74 -14.44 -27.95
CA LEU A 285 -13.76 -13.38 -27.70
C LEU A 285 -12.78 -13.20 -28.86
N ARG A 286 -12.32 -14.32 -29.48
CA ARG A 286 -11.46 -14.25 -30.68
C ARG A 286 -12.18 -13.58 -31.85
N GLU A 287 -13.42 -13.95 -32.10
CA GLU A 287 -14.27 -13.29 -33.13
C GLU A 287 -14.38 -11.77 -32.89
N LYS A 288 -14.61 -11.34 -31.63
CA LYS A 288 -14.65 -9.91 -31.27
C LYS A 288 -13.28 -9.21 -31.49
N LEU A 289 -12.19 -9.93 -31.34
CA LEU A 289 -10.84 -9.42 -31.56
C LEU A 289 -10.38 -9.50 -33.03
N GLY A 290 -11.22 -10.02 -33.92
CA GLY A 290 -10.85 -10.22 -35.33
C GLY A 290 -9.81 -11.31 -35.55
N ARG A 291 -9.77 -12.34 -34.70
CA ARG A 291 -8.81 -13.45 -34.71
C ARG A 291 -9.49 -14.79 -34.91
#